data_6e81f80deda24202b1ce808dfc5c5bc3
#
_entry.id   6e81f80deda24202b1ce808dfc5c5bc3
#
_cell.length_a   1.000
_cell.length_b   1.000
_cell.length_c   1.000
_cell.angle_alpha   90.00
_cell.angle_beta   90.00
_cell.angle_gamma   90.00
#
_symmetry.space_group_name_H-M   'P 1'
#
loop_
_entity.id
_entity.type
_entity.pdbx_description
1 polymer ?
#
loop_
_entity_poly.entity_id
_entity_poly.type
_entity_poly.pdbx_seq_one_letter_code
_entity_poly.pdbx_strand_id
1 'polypeptide(L)'
;MGEGDGRNGSRGALVLDGVGGRAPRLLARVSEVMTAPVVAVDPLATVARSLSIAERHGFCRVPIAWEDGELVGITCVCDLWGAKAHELVIQHMKVPVATISTRDTVLRAADVMRDRQVGCLPVLDDQRRLAGILTEGDLMRIGAIGLDHLPPACMSCGSRHHVRGGLSEATHGAISYCLRCLGRRGGGAPAPANDAS
;
A
#
# COMPACT_ATOMS: atom_id res chain seq x y z
N MET A 1 -6.07 -67.77 -23.95
CA MET A 1 -5.60 -67.68 -22.55
C MET A 1 -4.58 -66.55 -22.49
N GLY A 2 -4.80 -65.54 -21.71
CA GLY A 2 -3.83 -64.44 -21.52
C GLY A 2 -4.56 -63.11 -21.48
N GLU A 3 -5.09 -62.82 -20.29
CA GLU A 3 -5.73 -61.57 -19.95
C GLU A 3 -4.70 -60.44 -19.88
N GLY A 4 -4.93 -59.36 -20.55
CA GLY A 4 -4.19 -58.10 -20.46
C GLY A 4 -4.95 -57.09 -19.63
N ASP A 5 -4.51 -56.91 -18.39
CA ASP A 5 -5.01 -55.94 -17.44
C ASP A 5 -4.68 -54.51 -17.91
N GLY A 6 -5.68 -53.78 -18.36
CA GLY A 6 -5.62 -52.38 -18.73
C GLY A 6 -5.89 -51.46 -17.52
N ARG A 7 -4.86 -51.11 -16.76
CA ARG A 7 -4.98 -50.09 -15.70
C ARG A 7 -5.09 -48.69 -16.28
N ASN A 8 -6.31 -48.25 -16.34
CA ASN A 8 -6.68 -46.85 -16.64
C ASN A 8 -6.28 -45.97 -15.44
N GLY A 9 -5.19 -45.26 -15.61
CA GLY A 9 -4.72 -44.29 -14.64
C GLY A 9 -5.62 -43.05 -14.61
N SER A 10 -6.58 -43.06 -13.73
CA SER A 10 -7.37 -41.90 -13.38
C SER A 10 -6.43 -40.78 -12.87
N ARG A 11 -6.21 -39.78 -13.71
CA ARG A 11 -5.60 -38.53 -13.24
C ARG A 11 -6.57 -37.90 -12.26
N GLY A 12 -6.21 -37.97 -10.99
CA GLY A 12 -6.94 -37.34 -9.91
C GLY A 12 -7.06 -35.85 -10.18
N ALA A 13 -8.28 -35.42 -10.39
CA ALA A 13 -8.63 -34.01 -10.33
C ALA A 13 -8.30 -33.54 -8.90
N LEU A 14 -7.39 -32.57 -8.76
CA LEU A 14 -7.20 -31.88 -7.50
C LEU A 14 -8.49 -31.10 -7.26
N VAL A 15 -9.34 -31.63 -6.41
CA VAL A 15 -10.44 -30.88 -5.84
C VAL A 15 -9.84 -29.94 -4.79
N LEU A 16 -9.74 -28.68 -5.11
CA LEU A 16 -9.41 -27.64 -4.15
C LEU A 16 -10.67 -27.35 -3.33
N ASP A 17 -10.97 -28.24 -2.41
CA ASP A 17 -12.00 -28.00 -1.41
C ASP A 17 -11.50 -27.02 -0.37
N GLY A 18 -12.19 -25.88 -0.28
CA GLY A 18 -12.36 -25.20 0.97
C GLY A 18 -11.45 -24.04 1.30
N VAL A 19 -11.47 -22.99 0.51
CA VAL A 19 -11.55 -21.65 1.11
C VAL A 19 -12.71 -20.97 0.40
N GLY A 20 -13.77 -20.63 1.10
CA GLY A 20 -14.91 -19.87 0.61
C GLY A 20 -14.50 -18.45 0.18
N GLY A 21 -13.53 -18.35 -0.70
CA GLY A 21 -13.00 -17.14 -1.29
C GLY A 21 -13.89 -16.71 -2.42
N ARG A 22 -14.59 -15.59 -2.22
CA ARG A 22 -15.20 -14.81 -3.28
C ARG A 22 -14.20 -14.70 -4.42
N ALA A 23 -14.56 -15.12 -5.64
CA ALA A 23 -13.69 -14.97 -6.82
C ALA A 23 -13.14 -13.53 -6.88
N PRO A 24 -11.85 -13.34 -7.17
CA PRO A 24 -11.24 -12.02 -7.16
C PRO A 24 -11.97 -11.08 -8.12
N ARG A 25 -12.34 -9.91 -7.62
CA ARG A 25 -13.10 -8.90 -8.40
C ARG A 25 -12.16 -8.10 -9.31
N LEU A 26 -11.36 -8.80 -10.13
CA LEU A 26 -10.32 -8.18 -10.97
C LEU A 26 -10.89 -7.27 -12.05
N LEU A 27 -12.10 -7.56 -12.54
CA LEU A 27 -12.77 -6.76 -13.57
C LEU A 27 -13.69 -5.67 -12.98
N ALA A 28 -13.83 -5.60 -11.65
CA ALA A 28 -14.54 -4.51 -11.01
C ALA A 28 -13.87 -3.17 -11.34
N ARG A 29 -14.64 -2.10 -11.35
CA ARG A 29 -14.09 -0.75 -11.51
C ARG A 29 -13.37 -0.32 -10.24
N VAL A 30 -12.33 0.49 -10.39
CA VAL A 30 -11.60 1.08 -9.25
C VAL A 30 -12.55 1.86 -8.35
N SER A 31 -13.52 2.60 -8.91
CA SER A 31 -14.54 3.34 -8.15
C SER A 31 -15.40 2.47 -7.21
N GLU A 32 -15.50 1.16 -7.44
CA GLU A 32 -16.27 0.25 -6.59
C GLU A 32 -15.52 -0.25 -5.36
N VAL A 33 -14.18 -0.10 -5.37
CA VAL A 33 -13.30 -0.71 -4.36
C VAL A 33 -12.38 0.30 -3.66
N MET A 34 -12.18 1.48 -4.25
CA MET A 34 -11.36 2.55 -3.68
C MET A 34 -11.92 3.06 -2.35
N THR A 35 -11.08 3.67 -1.54
CA THR A 35 -11.50 4.46 -0.40
C THR A 35 -11.91 5.85 -0.86
N ALA A 36 -13.16 6.22 -0.62
CA ALA A 36 -13.73 7.54 -0.89
C ALA A 36 -14.76 7.92 0.20
N PRO A 37 -14.90 9.20 0.60
CA PRO A 37 -14.06 10.31 0.14
C PRO A 37 -12.61 10.18 0.63
N VAL A 38 -11.67 10.69 -0.16
CA VAL A 38 -10.26 10.72 0.22
C VAL A 38 -9.94 11.98 1.01
N VAL A 39 -9.11 11.82 2.03
CA VAL A 39 -8.55 12.96 2.76
C VAL A 39 -7.22 13.34 2.12
N ALA A 40 -7.16 14.52 1.53
CA ALA A 40 -5.94 15.11 0.99
C ALA A 40 -5.47 16.26 1.89
N VAL A 41 -4.22 16.65 1.71
CA VAL A 41 -3.60 17.77 2.41
C VAL A 41 -3.30 18.88 1.40
N ASP A 42 -3.59 20.13 1.81
CA ASP A 42 -3.23 21.31 1.03
C ASP A 42 -1.71 21.40 0.85
N PRO A 43 -1.20 21.70 -0.36
CA PRO A 43 0.23 21.81 -0.64
C PRO A 43 0.97 22.81 0.27
N LEU A 44 0.30 23.83 0.73
CA LEU A 44 0.86 24.85 1.62
C LEU A 44 0.66 24.53 3.11
N ALA A 45 0.09 23.37 3.44
CA ALA A 45 0.03 22.94 4.83
C ALA A 45 1.43 22.62 5.37
N THR A 46 1.62 22.88 6.66
CA THR A 46 2.88 22.51 7.32
C THR A 46 3.00 20.98 7.50
N VAL A 47 4.22 20.50 7.62
CA VAL A 47 4.53 19.11 7.97
C VAL A 47 3.79 18.71 9.25
N ALA A 48 3.82 19.55 10.30
CA ALA A 48 3.11 19.27 11.55
C ALA A 48 1.61 19.04 11.33
N ARG A 49 0.96 19.90 10.55
CA ARG A 49 -0.47 19.78 10.22
C ARG A 49 -0.75 18.49 9.42
N SER A 50 0.10 18.19 8.44
CA SER A 50 -0.04 17.01 7.60
C SER A 50 0.08 15.71 8.41
N LEU A 51 1.04 15.65 9.34
CA LEU A 51 1.20 14.54 10.28
C LEU A 51 0.00 14.38 11.20
N SER A 52 -0.53 15.48 11.74
CA SER A 52 -1.72 15.45 12.60
C SER A 52 -2.96 14.94 11.86
N ILE A 53 -3.16 15.33 10.59
CA ILE A 53 -4.25 14.82 9.75
C ILE A 53 -4.07 13.33 9.51
N ALA A 54 -2.88 12.91 9.10
CA ALA A 54 -2.58 11.49 8.84
C ALA A 54 -2.77 10.61 10.09
N GLU A 55 -2.37 11.10 11.26
CA GLU A 55 -2.54 10.39 12.54
C GLU A 55 -4.01 10.25 12.93
N ARG A 56 -4.79 11.32 12.80
CA ARG A 56 -6.24 11.32 13.09
C ARG A 56 -7.01 10.32 12.24
N HIS A 57 -6.65 10.18 10.98
CA HIS A 57 -7.33 9.30 10.02
C HIS A 57 -6.68 7.91 9.88
N GLY A 58 -5.55 7.68 10.53
CA GLY A 58 -4.89 6.36 10.55
C GLY A 58 -4.23 5.94 9.24
N PHE A 59 -3.93 6.87 8.34
CA PHE A 59 -3.27 6.55 7.08
C PHE A 59 -1.79 6.95 7.06
N CYS A 60 -0.99 6.28 6.24
CA CYS A 60 0.44 6.54 6.08
C CYS A 60 0.81 7.15 4.71
N ARG A 61 -0.12 7.17 3.76
CA ARG A 61 0.04 7.82 2.47
C ARG A 61 -0.87 9.02 2.39
N VAL A 62 -0.30 10.16 2.07
CA VAL A 62 -0.95 11.48 2.12
C VAL A 62 -0.99 12.04 0.71
N PRO A 63 -2.11 11.98 0.00
CA PRO A 63 -2.29 12.72 -1.24
C PRO A 63 -2.23 14.23 -0.93
N ILE A 64 -1.55 14.96 -1.80
CA ILE A 64 -1.43 16.41 -1.73
C ILE A 64 -2.19 16.99 -2.91
N ALA A 65 -3.22 17.77 -2.65
CA ALA A 65 -4.10 18.31 -3.67
C ALA A 65 -4.55 19.72 -3.29
N TRP A 66 -4.83 20.51 -4.31
CA TRP A 66 -5.49 21.80 -4.15
C TRP A 66 -6.96 21.63 -3.76
N GLU A 67 -7.59 22.69 -3.31
CA GLU A 67 -8.98 22.69 -2.85
C GLU A 67 -9.98 22.30 -3.95
N ASP A 68 -9.65 22.58 -5.21
CA ASP A 68 -10.43 22.16 -6.38
C ASP A 68 -10.26 20.67 -6.76
N GLY A 69 -9.42 19.95 -6.02
CA GLY A 69 -9.15 18.51 -6.23
C GLY A 69 -8.00 18.22 -7.20
N GLU A 70 -7.28 19.22 -7.68
CA GLU A 70 -6.08 18.97 -8.50
C GLU A 70 -4.98 18.29 -7.67
N LEU A 71 -4.61 17.07 -8.07
CA LEU A 71 -3.55 16.31 -7.42
C LEU A 71 -2.18 16.88 -7.77
N VAL A 72 -1.46 17.35 -6.77
CA VAL A 72 -0.12 17.94 -6.92
C VAL A 72 0.98 16.92 -6.65
N GLY A 73 0.78 16.04 -5.66
CA GLY A 73 1.79 15.10 -5.23
C GLY A 73 1.26 14.06 -4.25
N ILE A 74 2.17 13.25 -3.77
CA ILE A 74 1.91 12.29 -2.68
C ILE A 74 3.12 12.25 -1.75
N THR A 75 2.89 12.11 -0.46
CA THR A 75 3.97 11.87 0.50
C THR A 75 3.66 10.70 1.42
N CYS A 76 4.68 10.16 2.07
CA CYS A 76 4.53 9.19 3.15
C CYS A 76 4.74 9.89 4.48
N VAL A 77 3.95 9.53 5.49
CA VAL A 77 4.17 9.96 6.88
C VAL A 77 5.62 9.70 7.33
N CYS A 78 6.21 8.59 6.87
CA CYS A 78 7.60 8.27 7.18
C CYS A 78 8.60 9.29 6.59
N ASP A 79 8.31 9.83 5.42
CA ASP A 79 9.17 10.83 4.77
C ASP A 79 9.07 12.19 5.50
N LEU A 80 7.91 12.47 6.11
CA LEU A 80 7.68 13.72 6.85
C LEU A 80 8.32 13.74 8.25
N TRP A 81 8.67 12.58 8.83
CA TRP A 81 9.24 12.56 10.19
C TRP A 81 10.64 13.12 10.31
N GLY A 82 11.40 13.15 9.22
CA GLY A 82 12.70 13.79 9.15
C GLY A 82 12.65 15.29 8.87
N ALA A 83 11.48 15.80 8.51
CA ALA A 83 11.26 17.19 8.13
C ALA A 83 10.95 18.06 9.36
N LYS A 84 11.25 19.36 9.25
CA LYS A 84 10.92 20.30 10.32
C LYS A 84 9.42 20.60 10.34
N ALA A 85 8.85 20.72 11.52
CA ALA A 85 7.40 20.87 11.73
C ALA A 85 6.77 22.06 10.97
N HIS A 86 7.52 23.13 10.76
CA HIS A 86 7.07 24.35 10.09
C HIS A 86 7.28 24.35 8.56
N GLU A 87 8.03 23.40 8.01
CA GLU A 87 8.22 23.27 6.56
C GLU A 87 6.90 22.93 5.88
N LEU A 88 6.77 23.31 4.61
CA LEU A 88 5.56 23.05 3.84
C LEU A 88 5.61 21.64 3.24
N VAL A 89 4.46 20.96 3.24
CA VAL A 89 4.39 19.56 2.76
C VAL A 89 4.75 19.42 1.29
N ILE A 90 4.53 20.45 0.47
CA ILE A 90 4.92 20.48 -0.94
C ILE A 90 6.42 20.23 -1.15
N GLN A 91 7.25 20.59 -0.19
CA GLN A 91 8.72 20.41 -0.26
C GLN A 91 9.12 18.94 -0.04
N HIS A 92 8.22 18.11 0.47
CA HIS A 92 8.47 16.71 0.85
C HIS A 92 7.61 15.71 0.07
N MET A 93 6.91 16.17 -0.96
CA MET A 93 6.10 15.30 -1.81
C MET A 93 6.93 14.65 -2.91
N LYS A 94 6.41 13.54 -3.42
CA LYS A 94 6.96 12.82 -4.58
C LYS A 94 6.13 13.17 -5.81
N VAL A 95 6.84 13.46 -6.92
CA VAL A 95 6.32 13.70 -8.25
C VAL A 95 7.27 13.05 -9.27
N PRO A 96 6.78 12.53 -10.40
CA PRO A 96 5.38 12.38 -10.78
C PRO A 96 4.67 11.28 -9.95
N VAL A 97 3.38 11.46 -9.73
CA VAL A 97 2.55 10.49 -8.99
C VAL A 97 1.97 9.45 -9.96
N ALA A 98 2.11 8.16 -9.63
CA ALA A 98 1.37 7.12 -10.31
C ALA A 98 -0.10 7.21 -9.89
N THR A 99 -1.00 7.34 -10.84
CA THR A 99 -2.45 7.49 -10.63
C THR A 99 -3.23 6.46 -11.43
N ILE A 100 -4.51 6.29 -11.12
CA ILE A 100 -5.44 5.42 -11.82
C ILE A 100 -6.78 6.16 -12.00
N SER A 101 -7.56 5.80 -13.03
CA SER A 101 -8.89 6.36 -13.22
C SER A 101 -9.97 5.61 -12.44
N THR A 102 -11.03 6.30 -12.04
CA THR A 102 -12.25 5.69 -11.49
C THR A 102 -12.83 4.62 -12.40
N ARG A 103 -12.61 4.73 -13.71
CA ARG A 103 -13.14 3.82 -14.76
C ARG A 103 -12.23 2.62 -15.04
N ASP A 104 -10.99 2.66 -14.61
CA ASP A 104 -10.07 1.54 -14.78
C ASP A 104 -10.52 0.31 -13.97
N THR A 105 -9.99 -0.84 -14.35
CA THR A 105 -10.25 -2.08 -13.62
C THR A 105 -9.28 -2.26 -12.46
N VAL A 106 -9.69 -3.03 -11.48
CA VAL A 106 -8.85 -3.47 -10.36
C VAL A 106 -7.59 -4.19 -10.87
N LEU A 107 -7.73 -5.01 -11.92
CA LEU A 107 -6.58 -5.67 -12.56
C LEU A 107 -5.55 -4.66 -13.06
N ARG A 108 -6.00 -3.63 -13.78
CA ARG A 108 -5.14 -2.56 -14.26
C ARG A 108 -4.43 -1.84 -13.10
N ALA A 109 -5.14 -1.57 -12.02
CA ALA A 109 -4.56 -0.93 -10.84
C ALA A 109 -3.48 -1.81 -10.18
N ALA A 110 -3.71 -3.12 -10.06
CA ALA A 110 -2.73 -4.07 -9.54
C ALA A 110 -1.46 -4.11 -10.41
N ASP A 111 -1.62 -4.09 -11.74
CA ASP A 111 -0.50 -4.02 -12.67
C ASP A 111 0.30 -2.73 -12.51
N VAL A 112 -0.37 -1.58 -12.42
CA VAL A 112 0.30 -0.28 -12.22
C VAL A 112 1.06 -0.26 -10.88
N MET A 113 0.47 -0.79 -9.79
CA MET A 113 1.15 -0.86 -8.49
C MET A 113 2.42 -1.72 -8.58
N ARG A 114 2.33 -2.88 -9.22
CA ARG A 114 3.47 -3.78 -9.42
C ARG A 114 4.56 -3.14 -10.29
N ASP A 115 4.19 -2.61 -11.46
CA ASP A 115 5.14 -2.09 -12.45
C ASP A 115 5.83 -0.81 -11.96
N ARG A 116 5.14 0.00 -11.17
CA ARG A 116 5.67 1.22 -10.57
C ARG A 116 6.22 1.02 -9.15
N GLN A 117 6.10 -0.20 -8.60
CA GLN A 117 6.52 -0.53 -7.24
C GLN A 117 5.94 0.42 -6.18
N VAL A 118 4.66 0.75 -6.31
CA VAL A 118 3.93 1.62 -5.39
C VAL A 118 2.81 0.85 -4.70
N GLY A 119 2.61 1.08 -3.41
CA GLY A 119 1.57 0.41 -2.61
C GLY A 119 0.25 1.18 -2.55
N CYS A 120 0.11 2.28 -3.29
CA CYS A 120 -1.13 3.01 -3.41
C CYS A 120 -1.18 3.85 -4.70
N LEU A 121 -2.39 4.11 -5.17
CA LEU A 121 -2.66 4.95 -6.33
C LEU A 121 -3.76 5.95 -5.96
N PRO A 122 -3.49 7.26 -6.00
CA PRO A 122 -4.55 8.25 -6.05
C PRO A 122 -5.44 7.99 -7.27
N VAL A 123 -6.74 8.04 -7.04
CA VAL A 123 -7.74 7.77 -8.07
C VAL A 123 -8.30 9.08 -8.57
N LEU A 124 -8.26 9.26 -9.89
CA LEU A 124 -8.74 10.47 -10.54
C LEU A 124 -10.08 10.21 -11.25
N ASP A 125 -10.95 11.19 -11.20
CA ASP A 125 -12.19 11.21 -11.96
C ASP A 125 -11.95 11.62 -13.44
N ASP A 126 -13.05 11.76 -14.20
CA ASP A 126 -13.01 12.15 -15.62
C ASP A 126 -12.50 13.59 -15.84
N GLN A 127 -12.58 14.43 -14.82
CA GLN A 127 -12.06 15.80 -14.84
C GLN A 127 -10.63 15.88 -14.32
N ARG A 128 -10.00 14.70 -14.09
CA ARG A 128 -8.64 14.54 -13.52
C ARG A 128 -8.51 15.09 -12.11
N ARG A 129 -9.60 15.17 -11.35
CA ARG A 129 -9.61 15.53 -9.95
C ARG A 129 -9.49 14.31 -9.06
N LEU A 130 -8.93 14.50 -7.89
CA LEU A 130 -8.75 13.46 -6.88
C LEU A 130 -10.12 13.01 -6.33
N ALA A 131 -10.54 11.80 -6.69
CA ALA A 131 -11.82 11.20 -6.29
C ALA A 131 -11.69 10.18 -5.16
N GLY A 132 -10.52 9.57 -5.02
CA GLY A 132 -10.30 8.52 -4.03
C GLY A 132 -8.83 8.11 -3.94
N ILE A 133 -8.58 7.09 -3.16
CA ILE A 133 -7.30 6.39 -3.10
C ILE A 133 -7.53 4.88 -3.10
N LEU A 134 -6.71 4.16 -3.85
CA LEU A 134 -6.68 2.71 -3.88
C LEU A 134 -5.35 2.23 -3.32
N THR A 135 -5.39 1.28 -2.40
CA THR A 135 -4.20 0.74 -1.73
C THR A 135 -4.07 -0.77 -1.94
N GLU A 136 -2.88 -1.30 -1.70
CA GLU A 136 -2.68 -2.76 -1.65
C GLU A 136 -3.64 -3.44 -0.66
N GLY A 137 -3.93 -2.78 0.47
CA GLY A 137 -4.89 -3.28 1.45
C GLY A 137 -6.30 -3.43 0.89
N ASP A 138 -6.73 -2.54 0.01
CA ASP A 138 -8.01 -2.62 -0.69
C ASP A 138 -8.01 -3.80 -1.66
N LEU A 139 -6.91 -3.96 -2.43
CA LEU A 139 -6.75 -5.07 -3.37
C LEU A 139 -6.71 -6.44 -2.67
N MET A 140 -6.05 -6.52 -1.51
CA MET A 140 -6.05 -7.74 -0.69
C MET A 140 -7.44 -8.10 -0.16
N ARG A 141 -8.17 -7.10 0.34
CA ARG A 141 -9.52 -7.30 0.89
C ARG A 141 -10.49 -7.90 -0.11
N ILE A 142 -10.28 -7.64 -1.40
CA ILE A 142 -11.11 -8.19 -2.48
C ILE A 142 -10.48 -9.41 -3.17
N GLY A 143 -9.35 -9.91 -2.68
CA GLY A 143 -8.63 -11.06 -3.25
C GLY A 143 -7.95 -10.80 -4.58
N ALA A 144 -7.74 -9.55 -4.96
CA ALA A 144 -7.13 -9.19 -6.23
C ALA A 144 -5.59 -9.39 -6.26
N ILE A 145 -4.95 -9.36 -5.10
CA ILE A 145 -3.54 -9.70 -4.92
C ILE A 145 -3.38 -10.66 -3.75
N GLY A 146 -2.48 -11.64 -3.91
CA GLY A 146 -2.10 -12.55 -2.85
C GLY A 146 -1.05 -11.95 -1.89
N LEU A 147 -0.90 -12.57 -0.73
CA LEU A 147 0.10 -12.16 0.26
C LEU A 147 1.54 -12.41 -0.21
N ASP A 148 1.73 -13.35 -1.13
CA ASP A 148 3.05 -13.84 -1.55
C ASP A 148 3.85 -12.82 -2.37
N HIS A 149 3.20 -11.79 -2.89
CA HIS A 149 3.83 -10.75 -3.71
C HIS A 149 4.07 -9.45 -2.97
N LEU A 150 3.78 -9.41 -1.68
CA LEU A 150 3.86 -8.19 -0.90
C LEU A 150 5.13 -8.15 -0.04
N PRO A 151 5.77 -6.99 0.08
CA PRO A 151 6.84 -6.83 1.05
C PRO A 151 6.32 -7.15 2.46
N PRO A 152 7.19 -7.60 3.38
CA PRO A 152 6.78 -7.93 4.74
C PRO A 152 6.04 -6.75 5.39
N ALA A 153 4.97 -7.05 6.09
CA ALA A 153 4.23 -6.04 6.84
C ALA A 153 4.90 -5.79 8.21
N CYS A 154 4.78 -4.58 8.70
CA CYS A 154 5.17 -4.27 10.07
C CYS A 154 4.31 -5.07 11.05
N MET A 155 4.92 -5.88 11.90
CA MET A 155 4.22 -6.72 12.89
C MET A 155 3.43 -5.92 13.94
N SER A 156 3.73 -4.62 14.07
CA SER A 156 3.07 -3.76 15.06
C SER A 156 1.86 -3.00 14.50
N CYS A 157 1.94 -2.48 13.26
CA CYS A 157 0.89 -1.62 12.70
C CYS A 157 0.39 -2.04 11.30
N GLY A 158 0.87 -3.17 10.77
CA GLY A 158 0.48 -3.67 9.46
C GLY A 158 1.04 -2.88 8.26
N SER A 159 1.70 -1.75 8.47
CA SER A 159 2.29 -0.98 7.39
C SER A 159 3.35 -1.78 6.64
N ARG A 160 3.37 -1.68 5.31
CA ARG A 160 4.40 -2.28 4.44
C ARG A 160 5.45 -1.27 3.98
N HIS A 161 5.33 -0.01 4.42
CA HIS A 161 6.24 1.06 4.03
C HIS A 161 7.41 1.16 4.98
N HIS A 162 8.61 1.27 4.41
CA HIS A 162 9.87 1.38 5.17
C HIS A 162 10.00 0.31 6.27
N VAL A 163 9.54 -0.92 5.96
CA VAL A 163 9.67 -2.05 6.86
C VAL A 163 11.10 -2.58 6.77
N ARG A 164 11.73 -2.67 7.92
CA ARG A 164 13.01 -3.37 8.07
C ARG A 164 12.73 -4.73 8.68
N GLY A 165 13.19 -5.77 8.02
CA GLY A 165 13.14 -7.13 8.50
C GLY A 165 14.46 -7.54 9.12
N GLY A 166 14.42 -8.51 10.03
CA GLY A 166 15.57 -9.13 10.66
C GLY A 166 15.18 -10.48 11.25
N LEU A 167 16.16 -11.24 11.71
CA LEU A 167 15.93 -12.41 12.53
C LEU A 167 15.99 -12.01 14.00
N SER A 168 15.03 -12.45 14.77
CA SER A 168 15.04 -12.29 16.24
C SER A 168 15.67 -13.50 16.88
N GLU A 169 16.74 -13.31 17.60
CA GLU A 169 17.37 -14.38 18.41
C GLU A 169 16.42 -14.88 19.52
N ALA A 170 15.59 -13.96 20.07
CA ALA A 170 14.65 -14.31 21.13
C ALA A 170 13.46 -15.15 20.67
N THR A 171 13.04 -15.03 19.41
CA THR A 171 11.86 -15.74 18.88
C THR A 171 12.21 -16.78 17.81
N HIS A 172 13.50 -16.86 17.43
CA HIS A 172 14.01 -17.69 16.31
C HIS A 172 13.20 -17.49 15.01
N GLY A 173 12.58 -16.31 14.84
CA GLY A 173 11.70 -16.01 13.72
C GLY A 173 12.06 -14.70 13.02
N ALA A 174 11.56 -14.56 11.79
CA ALA A 174 11.66 -13.31 11.06
C ALA A 174 10.78 -12.24 11.73
N ILE A 175 11.37 -11.09 12.00
CA ILE A 175 10.65 -9.91 12.52
C ILE A 175 10.70 -8.80 11.49
N SER A 176 9.62 -8.04 11.42
CA SER A 176 9.51 -6.90 10.51
C SER A 176 8.82 -5.74 11.18
N TYR A 177 9.47 -4.59 11.20
CA TYR A 177 8.92 -3.35 11.78
C TYR A 177 9.16 -2.17 10.85
N CYS A 178 8.17 -1.32 10.69
CA CYS A 178 8.36 -0.04 10.01
C CYS A 178 9.16 0.93 10.90
N LEU A 179 9.82 1.90 10.30
CA LEU A 179 10.64 2.88 11.04
C LEU A 179 9.86 3.56 12.16
N ARG A 180 8.57 3.81 11.97
CA ARG A 180 7.68 4.37 13.00
C ARG A 180 7.59 3.50 14.26
N CYS A 181 7.36 2.22 14.08
CA CYS A 181 7.22 1.32 15.21
C CYS A 181 8.56 1.00 15.88
N LEU A 182 9.65 1.01 15.09
CA LEU A 182 11.01 0.91 15.63
C LEU A 182 11.33 2.12 16.52
N GLY A 183 11.04 3.33 16.10
CA GLY A 183 11.27 4.55 16.88
C GLY A 183 10.45 4.60 18.19
N ARG A 184 9.23 4.04 18.21
CA ARG A 184 8.40 3.96 19.42
C ARG A 184 8.89 2.92 20.44
N ARG A 185 9.59 1.87 19.98
CA ARG A 185 10.12 0.83 20.87
C ARG A 185 11.46 1.19 21.51
N GLY A 186 12.20 2.13 20.90
CA GLY A 186 13.57 2.46 21.30
C GLY A 186 13.73 3.74 22.09
N GLY A 187 12.69 4.37 22.65
CA GLY A 187 12.81 5.55 23.52
C GLY A 187 13.69 6.71 23.00
N GLY A 188 14.11 6.66 21.73
CA GLY A 188 14.91 7.68 21.06
C GLY A 188 14.79 7.47 19.55
N ALA A 189 14.47 8.52 18.84
CA ALA A 189 14.51 8.52 17.37
C ALA A 189 15.95 8.15 16.93
N PRO A 190 16.15 7.17 16.03
CA PRO A 190 17.45 7.01 15.41
C PRO A 190 17.72 8.25 14.56
N ALA A 191 18.87 8.90 14.83
CA ALA A 191 19.38 9.96 14.00
C ALA A 191 19.45 9.48 12.53
N PRO A 192 19.18 10.35 11.53
CA PRO A 192 19.37 10.00 10.15
C PRO A 192 20.82 9.60 9.95
N ALA A 193 21.07 8.43 9.38
CA ALA A 193 22.38 8.07 8.91
C ALA A 193 22.75 9.07 7.80
N ASN A 194 23.71 9.93 8.09
CA ASN A 194 24.42 10.72 7.09
C ASN A 194 25.14 9.73 6.19
N ASP A 195 24.60 9.47 5.00
CA ASP A 195 25.43 8.98 3.90
C ASP A 195 26.26 10.16 3.40
N ALA A 196 27.45 10.30 3.98
CA ALA A 196 28.53 11.04 3.40
C ALA A 196 29.30 10.08 2.48
N SER A 197 29.25 10.31 1.19
CA SER A 197 30.28 10.18 0.15
C SER A 197 29.66 9.99 -1.21
#